data_9a4df5efb78b021a03db0d7c10f0ee0e
#
_entry.id   9a4df5efb78b021a03db0d7c10f0ee0e
#
_cell.length_a   1.000
_cell.length_b   1.000
_cell.length_c   1.000
_cell.angle_alpha   90.00
_cell.angle_beta   90.00
_cell.angle_gamma   90.00
#
_symmetry.space_group_name_H-M   'P 1'
#
loop_
_entity.id
_entity.type
_entity.pdbx_description
1 polymer ?
#
loop_
_entity_poly.entity_id
_entity_poly.type
_entity_poly.pdbx_seq_one_letter_code
_entity_poly.pdbx_strand_id
1 'polypeptide(L)'
;TYPRATWDEINAFTDGSTKLWDRLRRIFGRRRTNIYREKGYFDPQVLTIEEGYLDGAFQSEKYFEDIKDEVRNAFQFPELAQMHLPEPVYDSTVELYQRICETNAVGIHIRRSDSRPNEELYENICTPDYYRAAVNYLQERCPDATYYIFSNEPKWIKGWMKDLIKSQITEDMKREQIVEIRKRFVMVQTNTEYT
;
A
#
# COMPACT_ATOMS: atom_id res chain seq x y z
N THR A 1 17.24 11.94 -1.42
CA THR A 1 16.13 12.92 -1.50
C THR A 1 16.08 13.44 -2.91
N TYR A 2 14.97 13.20 -3.61
CA TYR A 2 14.76 13.78 -4.93
C TYR A 2 14.57 15.30 -4.80
N PRO A 3 15.15 16.11 -5.73
CA PRO A 3 14.95 17.54 -5.72
C PRO A 3 13.45 17.84 -5.92
N ARG A 4 12.93 18.74 -5.09
CA ARG A 4 11.57 19.25 -5.27
C ARG A 4 11.61 20.39 -6.27
N ALA A 5 10.65 20.40 -7.20
CA ALA A 5 10.49 21.52 -8.11
C ALA A 5 10.19 22.80 -7.34
N THR A 6 10.82 23.89 -7.76
CA THR A 6 10.57 25.21 -7.21
C THR A 6 9.23 25.77 -7.71
N TRP A 7 8.68 26.75 -7.00
CA TRP A 7 7.47 27.43 -7.45
C TRP A 7 7.62 28.11 -8.81
N ASP A 8 8.82 28.58 -9.15
CA ASP A 8 9.06 29.19 -10.47
C ASP A 8 9.05 28.15 -11.59
N GLU A 9 9.60 26.95 -11.37
CA GLU A 9 9.52 25.84 -12.29
C GLU A 9 8.07 25.37 -12.46
N ILE A 10 7.31 25.18 -11.38
CA ILE A 10 5.89 24.80 -11.43
C ILE A 10 5.09 25.87 -12.19
N ASN A 11 5.32 27.14 -11.92
CA ASN A 11 4.61 28.24 -12.55
C ASN A 11 4.99 28.43 -14.03
N ALA A 12 6.11 27.87 -14.49
CA ALA A 12 6.47 27.87 -15.92
C ALA A 12 5.48 27.04 -16.75
N PHE A 13 4.91 25.97 -16.17
CA PHE A 13 3.99 25.05 -16.83
C PHE A 13 2.53 25.23 -16.39
N THR A 14 2.27 25.96 -15.30
CA THR A 14 0.93 26.13 -14.72
C THR A 14 0.56 27.59 -14.62
N ASP A 15 -0.75 27.88 -14.58
CA ASP A 15 -1.27 29.23 -14.34
C ASP A 15 -1.31 29.63 -12.85
N GLY A 16 -0.56 28.93 -11.98
CA GLY A 16 -0.53 29.15 -10.54
C GLY A 16 0.14 30.44 -10.06
N SER A 17 0.85 31.15 -10.96
CA SER A 17 1.57 32.38 -10.62
C SER A 17 0.66 33.50 -10.16
N THR A 18 1.01 34.16 -9.04
CA THR A 18 0.33 35.35 -8.51
C THR A 18 0.82 36.65 -9.12
N LYS A 19 1.85 36.62 -9.98
CA LYS A 19 2.42 37.81 -10.64
C LYS A 19 1.35 38.52 -11.47
N LEU A 20 1.37 39.85 -11.47
CA LEU A 20 0.36 40.68 -12.13
C LEU A 20 0.21 40.35 -13.63
N TRP A 21 1.31 40.14 -14.33
CA TRP A 21 1.33 39.81 -15.76
C TRP A 21 0.68 38.45 -16.07
N ASP A 22 0.83 37.47 -15.19
CA ASP A 22 0.22 36.16 -15.37
C ASP A 22 -1.27 36.19 -15.06
N ARG A 23 -1.69 37.07 -14.12
CA ARG A 23 -3.14 37.35 -13.88
C ARG A 23 -3.79 38.03 -15.09
N LEU A 24 -3.13 39.04 -15.70
CA LEU A 24 -3.62 39.67 -16.92
C LEU A 24 -3.69 38.70 -18.09
N ARG A 25 -2.69 37.84 -18.27
CA ARG A 25 -2.69 36.80 -19.30
C ARG A 25 -3.85 35.83 -19.16
N ARG A 26 -4.23 35.44 -17.92
CA ARG A 26 -5.41 34.60 -17.66
C ARG A 26 -6.71 35.29 -18.07
N ILE A 27 -6.83 36.59 -17.79
CA ILE A 27 -7.99 37.39 -18.16
C ILE A 27 -8.15 37.47 -19.67
N PHE A 28 -7.06 37.62 -20.41
CA PHE A 28 -7.06 37.69 -21.89
C PHE A 28 -7.05 36.31 -22.58
N GLY A 29 -7.35 35.23 -21.86
CA GLY A 29 -7.50 33.88 -22.44
C GLY A 29 -6.23 33.17 -22.89
N ARG A 30 -5.05 33.77 -22.67
CA ARG A 30 -3.75 33.15 -22.96
C ARG A 30 -3.27 32.34 -21.75
N ARG A 31 -3.88 31.21 -21.52
CA ARG A 31 -3.45 30.28 -20.47
C ARG A 31 -2.18 29.54 -20.89
N ARG A 32 -1.19 29.45 -20.00
CA ARG A 32 -0.12 28.46 -20.10
C ARG A 32 -0.67 27.16 -19.55
N THR A 33 -1.13 26.27 -20.40
CA THR A 33 -1.63 24.97 -19.96
C THR A 33 -0.83 23.89 -20.62
N ASN A 34 0.40 23.68 -20.16
CA ASN A 34 1.12 22.46 -20.46
C ASN A 34 0.95 21.47 -19.28
N ILE A 35 -0.31 21.40 -18.77
CA ILE A 35 -0.70 20.43 -17.76
C ILE A 35 -1.39 19.27 -18.46
N TYR A 36 -0.81 18.10 -18.30
CA TYR A 36 -1.44 16.86 -18.73
C TYR A 36 -2.00 16.12 -17.53
N ARG A 37 -3.29 15.83 -17.55
CA ARG A 37 -3.98 15.06 -16.54
C ARG A 37 -4.12 13.61 -16.97
N GLU A 38 -3.69 12.70 -16.08
CA GLU A 38 -3.85 11.26 -16.28
C GLU A 38 -5.32 10.88 -16.47
N LYS A 39 -5.58 10.05 -17.48
CA LYS A 39 -6.93 9.57 -17.82
C LYS A 39 -7.07 8.09 -17.46
N GLY A 40 -7.89 7.82 -16.46
CA GLY A 40 -8.14 6.44 -16.02
C GLY A 40 -6.98 5.82 -15.25
N TYR A 41 -6.95 4.50 -15.20
CA TYR A 41 -5.97 3.72 -14.43
C TYR A 41 -4.57 3.69 -15.06
N PHE A 42 -4.50 3.71 -16.38
CA PHE A 42 -3.27 3.78 -17.16
C PHE A 42 -3.52 4.59 -18.42
N ASP A 43 -2.69 5.60 -18.64
CA ASP A 43 -2.75 6.47 -19.78
C ASP A 43 -1.41 6.45 -20.54
N PRO A 44 -1.31 5.67 -21.64
CA PRO A 44 -0.06 5.53 -22.38
C PRO A 44 0.44 6.85 -23.03
N GLN A 45 -0.43 7.84 -23.20
CA GLN A 45 -0.04 9.15 -23.74
C GLN A 45 0.90 9.90 -22.79
N VAL A 46 0.85 9.61 -21.48
CA VAL A 46 1.78 10.17 -20.48
C VAL A 46 3.23 9.86 -20.84
N LEU A 47 3.50 8.67 -21.37
CA LEU A 47 4.84 8.21 -21.74
C LEU A 47 5.43 8.93 -22.97
N THR A 48 4.61 9.69 -23.70
CA THR A 48 5.02 10.45 -24.90
C THR A 48 5.22 11.94 -24.63
N ILE A 49 5.02 12.38 -23.40
CA ILE A 49 5.14 13.78 -23.01
C ILE A 49 6.60 14.08 -22.69
N GLU A 50 7.25 14.88 -23.55
CA GLU A 50 8.64 15.28 -23.38
C GLU A 50 8.78 16.42 -22.36
N GLU A 51 7.83 17.35 -22.34
CA GLU A 51 7.87 18.53 -21.49
C GLU A 51 6.46 18.93 -21.01
N GLY A 52 6.26 19.08 -19.70
CA GLY A 52 4.97 19.48 -19.13
C GLY A 52 4.86 19.21 -17.65
N TYR A 53 3.74 19.64 -17.08
CA TYR A 53 3.35 19.30 -15.72
C TYR A 53 2.38 18.12 -15.76
N LEU A 54 2.77 17.00 -15.17
CA LEU A 54 1.93 15.80 -15.07
C LEU A 54 1.11 15.85 -13.79
N ASP A 55 -0.21 15.78 -13.92
CA ASP A 55 -1.19 15.78 -12.84
C ASP A 55 -1.92 14.43 -12.81
N GLY A 56 -1.56 13.57 -11.85
CA GLY A 56 -2.11 12.23 -11.74
C GLY A 56 -1.50 11.44 -10.59
N ALA A 57 -2.05 10.27 -10.33
CA ALA A 57 -1.57 9.36 -9.30
C ALA A 57 -0.51 8.38 -9.82
N PHE A 58 -0.50 8.08 -11.11
CA PHE A 58 0.46 7.22 -11.82
C PHE A 58 0.71 5.87 -11.13
N GLN A 59 -0.36 5.24 -10.66
CA GLN A 59 -0.31 4.03 -9.81
C GLN A 59 -0.20 2.73 -10.61
N SER A 60 -0.30 2.78 -11.95
CA SER A 60 -0.18 1.58 -12.76
C SER A 60 1.26 1.14 -12.91
N GLU A 61 1.53 -0.15 -12.72
CA GLU A 61 2.85 -0.76 -12.99
C GLU A 61 3.31 -0.61 -14.44
N LYS A 62 2.37 -0.42 -15.39
CA LYS A 62 2.66 -0.23 -16.82
C LYS A 62 3.47 1.03 -17.12
N TYR A 63 3.49 2.01 -16.22
CA TYR A 63 4.35 3.19 -16.35
C TYR A 63 5.83 2.89 -16.13
N PHE A 64 6.14 1.75 -15.52
CA PHE A 64 7.50 1.37 -15.10
C PHE A 64 7.95 0.05 -15.74
N GLU A 65 7.20 -0.48 -16.70
CA GLU A 65 7.47 -1.82 -17.25
C GLU A 65 8.85 -1.92 -17.88
N ASP A 66 9.27 -0.88 -18.61
CA ASP A 66 10.57 -0.83 -19.27
C ASP A 66 11.76 -0.71 -18.31
N ILE A 67 11.51 -0.18 -17.11
CA ILE A 67 12.53 0.03 -16.06
C ILE A 67 12.23 -0.74 -14.78
N LYS A 68 11.47 -1.83 -14.88
CA LYS A 68 11.02 -2.61 -13.73
C LYS A 68 12.15 -3.13 -12.85
N ASP A 69 13.28 -3.47 -13.46
CA ASP A 69 14.43 -4.01 -12.72
C ASP A 69 15.16 -2.91 -11.94
N GLU A 70 15.28 -1.70 -12.52
CA GLU A 70 15.78 -0.51 -11.85
C GLU A 70 14.88 -0.12 -10.68
N VAL A 71 13.56 -0.15 -10.88
CA VAL A 71 12.58 0.12 -9.81
C VAL A 71 12.72 -0.92 -8.70
N ARG A 72 12.77 -2.21 -9.00
CA ARG A 72 12.99 -3.26 -7.99
C ARG A 72 14.30 -3.06 -7.22
N ASN A 73 15.38 -2.73 -7.91
CA ASN A 73 16.67 -2.47 -7.28
C ASN A 73 16.63 -1.23 -6.38
N ALA A 74 15.91 -0.17 -6.77
CA ALA A 74 15.75 1.04 -5.96
C ALA A 74 14.92 0.79 -4.68
N PHE A 75 14.04 -0.22 -4.69
CA PHE A 75 13.22 -0.61 -3.55
C PHE A 75 13.79 -1.81 -2.77
N GLN A 76 15.04 -2.18 -2.98
CA GLN A 76 15.70 -3.15 -2.10
C GLN A 76 15.89 -2.55 -0.71
N PHE A 77 15.36 -3.24 0.28
CA PHE A 77 15.61 -2.87 1.67
C PHE A 77 17.03 -3.29 2.08
N PRO A 78 17.71 -2.50 2.91
CA PRO A 78 18.97 -2.94 3.51
C PRO A 78 18.71 -4.19 4.36
N GLU A 79 19.76 -5.02 4.55
CA GLU A 79 19.66 -6.15 5.45
C GLU A 79 19.26 -5.68 6.86
N LEU A 80 18.50 -6.51 7.58
CA LEU A 80 17.99 -6.15 8.92
C LEU A 80 19.09 -5.67 9.85
N ALA A 81 20.29 -6.26 9.78
CA ALA A 81 21.43 -5.84 10.58
C ALA A 81 21.89 -4.40 10.33
N GLN A 82 21.58 -3.84 9.15
CA GLN A 82 21.94 -2.48 8.76
C GLN A 82 20.87 -1.45 9.13
N MET A 83 19.70 -1.89 9.58
CA MET A 83 18.55 -1.00 9.85
C MET A 83 18.64 -0.26 11.19
N HIS A 84 19.67 -0.53 12.02
CA HIS A 84 19.87 0.12 13.32
C HIS A 84 18.61 0.12 14.23
N LEU A 85 17.85 -0.96 14.21
CA LEU A 85 16.66 -1.11 15.05
C LEU A 85 17.08 -1.27 16.52
N PRO A 86 16.27 -0.78 17.48
CA PRO A 86 16.46 -1.12 18.89
C PRO A 86 16.43 -2.63 19.11
N GLU A 87 17.29 -3.13 20.01
CA GLU A 87 17.52 -4.57 20.22
C GLU A 87 16.22 -5.41 20.34
N PRO A 88 15.22 -5.02 21.17
CA PRO A 88 13.98 -5.80 21.27
C PRO A 88 13.16 -5.82 19.97
N VAL A 89 13.24 -4.76 19.16
CA VAL A 89 12.55 -4.66 17.87
C VAL A 89 13.30 -5.48 16.83
N TYR A 90 14.63 -5.45 16.86
CA TYR A 90 15.47 -6.24 15.98
C TYR A 90 15.20 -7.73 16.16
N ASP A 91 15.28 -8.25 17.40
CA ASP A 91 15.10 -9.67 17.69
C ASP A 91 13.71 -10.16 17.26
N SER A 92 12.65 -9.41 17.60
CA SER A 92 11.28 -9.76 17.20
C SER A 92 11.07 -9.70 15.68
N THR A 93 11.78 -8.80 14.99
CA THR A 93 11.73 -8.68 13.53
C THR A 93 12.45 -9.84 12.86
N VAL A 94 13.62 -10.23 13.38
CA VAL A 94 14.38 -11.39 12.87
C VAL A 94 13.58 -12.68 13.06
N GLU A 95 12.99 -12.91 14.23
CA GLU A 95 12.15 -14.07 14.51
C GLU A 95 10.94 -14.14 13.55
N LEU A 96 10.25 -13.00 13.36
CA LEU A 96 9.14 -12.91 12.42
C LEU A 96 9.59 -13.19 10.98
N TYR A 97 10.71 -12.60 10.56
CA TYR A 97 11.27 -12.80 9.22
C TYR A 97 11.61 -14.27 8.96
N GLN A 98 12.30 -14.93 9.89
CA GLN A 98 12.61 -16.36 9.79
C GLN A 98 11.34 -17.20 9.65
N ARG A 99 10.35 -16.95 10.51
CA ARG A 99 9.07 -17.64 10.47
C ARG A 99 8.32 -17.43 9.14
N ILE A 100 8.38 -16.23 8.55
CA ILE A 100 7.80 -15.96 7.23
C ILE A 100 8.51 -16.77 6.16
N CYS A 101 9.85 -16.83 6.19
CA CYS A 101 10.65 -17.59 5.21
C CYS A 101 10.45 -19.12 5.30
N GLU A 102 10.12 -19.64 6.47
CA GLU A 102 9.91 -21.08 6.73
C GLU A 102 8.47 -21.55 6.38
N THR A 103 7.57 -20.65 6.03
CA THR A 103 6.17 -20.96 5.75
C THR A 103 5.78 -20.59 4.33
N ASN A 104 4.70 -21.20 3.81
CA ASN A 104 4.03 -20.68 2.62
C ASN A 104 3.24 -19.43 3.03
N ALA A 105 3.95 -18.29 3.06
CA ALA A 105 3.48 -17.07 3.69
C ALA A 105 2.57 -16.24 2.77
N VAL A 106 1.43 -15.80 3.31
CA VAL A 106 0.53 -14.82 2.68
C VAL A 106 0.44 -13.59 3.55
N GLY A 107 0.84 -12.43 3.03
CA GLY A 107 0.70 -11.14 3.70
C GLY A 107 -0.71 -10.57 3.50
N ILE A 108 -1.38 -10.19 4.59
CA ILE A 108 -2.65 -9.46 4.55
C ILE A 108 -2.43 -8.09 5.18
N HIS A 109 -2.56 -7.04 4.38
CA HIS A 109 -2.46 -5.66 4.88
C HIS A 109 -3.86 -5.05 5.00
N ILE A 110 -4.25 -4.70 6.22
CA ILE A 110 -5.54 -4.09 6.52
C ILE A 110 -5.29 -2.71 7.11
N ARG A 111 -5.54 -1.67 6.31
CA ARG A 111 -5.45 -0.28 6.76
C ARG A 111 -6.86 0.26 7.00
N ARG A 112 -7.08 0.80 8.19
CA ARG A 112 -8.35 1.40 8.61
C ARG A 112 -8.08 2.78 9.20
N SER A 113 -9.12 3.62 9.22
CA SER A 113 -9.14 4.92 9.90
C SER A 113 -7.85 5.75 9.77
N ASP A 114 -7.58 6.24 8.57
CA ASP A 114 -6.78 7.44 8.45
C ASP A 114 -7.76 8.62 8.54
N SER A 115 -7.57 9.50 9.51
CA SER A 115 -8.34 10.74 9.67
C SER A 115 -8.10 11.72 8.50
N ARG A 116 -8.32 11.28 7.26
CA ARG A 116 -8.13 12.08 6.05
C ARG A 116 -9.48 12.61 5.54
N PRO A 117 -9.50 13.82 4.96
CA PRO A 117 -10.72 14.44 4.46
C PRO A 117 -11.27 13.77 3.19
N ASN A 118 -11.32 12.47 3.07
CA ASN A 118 -11.94 11.70 1.98
C ASN A 118 -12.15 10.25 2.39
N GLU A 119 -12.29 9.98 3.68
CA GLU A 119 -12.50 8.62 4.22
C GLU A 119 -13.70 7.91 3.59
N GLU A 120 -14.78 8.65 3.32
CA GLU A 120 -16.01 8.14 2.70
C GLU A 120 -15.77 7.43 1.36
N LEU A 121 -14.73 7.81 0.62
CA LEU A 121 -14.39 7.19 -0.67
C LEU A 121 -13.78 5.79 -0.53
N TYR A 122 -13.21 5.45 0.63
CA TYR A 122 -12.48 4.20 0.84
C TYR A 122 -13.14 3.25 1.85
N GLU A 123 -14.11 3.74 2.65
CA GLU A 123 -14.72 2.98 3.75
C GLU A 123 -15.39 1.67 3.31
N ASN A 124 -15.86 1.59 2.08
CA ASN A 124 -16.64 0.44 1.58
C ASN A 124 -15.90 -0.42 0.53
N ILE A 125 -14.61 -0.15 0.26
CA ILE A 125 -13.86 -0.89 -0.76
C ILE A 125 -13.30 -2.20 -0.19
N CYS A 126 -12.57 -2.13 0.93
CA CYS A 126 -11.96 -3.28 1.58
C CYS A 126 -12.77 -3.69 2.82
N THR A 127 -13.94 -4.27 2.60
CA THR A 127 -14.84 -4.72 3.67
C THR A 127 -14.32 -6.01 4.34
N PRO A 128 -14.82 -6.37 5.55
CA PRO A 128 -14.54 -7.67 6.16
C PRO A 128 -14.86 -8.85 5.24
N ASP A 129 -15.90 -8.75 4.41
CA ASP A 129 -16.30 -9.79 3.47
C ASP A 129 -15.33 -9.91 2.30
N TYR A 130 -14.75 -8.80 1.83
CA TYR A 130 -13.67 -8.82 0.84
C TYR A 130 -12.47 -9.66 1.34
N TYR A 131 -11.98 -9.38 2.53
CA TYR A 131 -10.86 -10.14 3.10
C TYR A 131 -11.21 -11.60 3.36
N ARG A 132 -12.44 -11.90 3.77
CA ARG A 132 -12.91 -13.28 3.96
C ARG A 132 -12.93 -14.03 2.64
N ALA A 133 -13.47 -13.40 1.58
CA ALA A 133 -13.49 -13.98 0.25
C ALA A 133 -12.08 -14.22 -0.30
N ALA A 134 -11.16 -13.29 -0.10
CA ALA A 134 -9.76 -13.41 -0.50
C ALA A 134 -9.06 -14.57 0.23
N VAL A 135 -9.27 -14.72 1.54
CA VAL A 135 -8.71 -15.84 2.32
C VAL A 135 -9.27 -17.17 1.83
N ASN A 136 -10.59 -17.28 1.64
CA ASN A 136 -11.21 -18.50 1.14
C ASN A 136 -10.67 -18.89 -0.25
N TYR A 137 -10.55 -17.91 -1.15
CA TYR A 137 -9.98 -18.12 -2.48
C TYR A 137 -8.55 -18.67 -2.43
N LEU A 138 -7.74 -18.13 -1.51
CA LEU A 138 -6.35 -18.57 -1.33
C LEU A 138 -6.26 -19.94 -0.66
N GLN A 139 -7.11 -20.25 0.29
CA GLN A 139 -7.15 -21.57 0.96
C GLN A 139 -7.43 -22.72 0.00
N GLU A 140 -8.26 -22.50 -1.00
CA GLU A 140 -8.52 -23.50 -2.05
C GLU A 140 -7.28 -23.80 -2.91
N ARG A 141 -6.38 -22.82 -3.07
CA ARG A 141 -5.19 -22.90 -3.95
C ARG A 141 -3.89 -23.15 -3.21
N CYS A 142 -3.83 -22.71 -1.98
CA CYS A 142 -2.67 -22.80 -1.08
C CYS A 142 -3.16 -23.29 0.30
N PRO A 143 -3.56 -24.57 0.44
CA PRO A 143 -4.19 -25.09 1.65
C PRO A 143 -3.26 -25.10 2.87
N ASP A 144 -1.96 -25.00 2.66
CA ASP A 144 -0.92 -24.93 3.69
C ASP A 144 -0.46 -23.49 4.01
N ALA A 145 -1.09 -22.48 3.42
CA ALA A 145 -0.72 -21.08 3.61
C ALA A 145 -0.83 -20.64 5.08
N THR A 146 0.14 -19.82 5.50
CA THR A 146 0.13 -19.09 6.76
C THR A 146 -0.09 -17.61 6.49
N TYR A 147 -1.10 -17.02 7.11
CA TYR A 147 -1.54 -15.64 6.90
C TYR A 147 -0.94 -14.71 7.94
N TYR A 148 -0.08 -13.79 7.50
CA TYR A 148 0.52 -12.75 8.33
C TYR A 148 -0.26 -11.45 8.15
N ILE A 149 -0.89 -10.97 9.22
CA ILE A 149 -1.84 -9.87 9.18
C ILE A 149 -1.21 -8.62 9.77
N PHE A 150 -1.07 -7.59 8.93
CA PHE A 150 -0.52 -6.28 9.26
C PHE A 150 -1.64 -5.25 9.30
N SER A 151 -1.70 -4.41 10.33
CA SER A 151 -2.71 -3.36 10.43
C SER A 151 -2.30 -2.24 11.39
N ASN A 152 -2.84 -1.05 11.13
CA ASN A 152 -2.79 0.10 12.04
C ASN A 152 -3.88 0.04 13.14
N GLU A 153 -4.78 -0.98 13.13
CA GLU A 153 -5.90 -1.13 14.07
C GLU A 153 -5.91 -2.51 14.76
N PRO A 154 -4.95 -2.79 15.67
CA PRO A 154 -4.79 -4.11 16.27
C PRO A 154 -6.01 -4.63 17.01
N LYS A 155 -6.79 -3.73 17.65
CA LYS A 155 -7.99 -4.12 18.41
C LYS A 155 -9.10 -4.64 17.49
N TRP A 156 -9.29 -3.97 16.36
CA TRP A 156 -10.28 -4.38 15.36
C TRP A 156 -9.88 -5.70 14.72
N ILE A 157 -8.60 -5.85 14.37
CA ILE A 157 -8.07 -7.08 13.76
C ILE A 157 -8.29 -8.30 14.66
N LYS A 158 -8.08 -8.19 15.96
CA LYS A 158 -8.33 -9.30 16.90
C LYS A 158 -9.78 -9.82 16.81
N GLY A 159 -10.75 -8.91 16.73
CA GLY A 159 -12.16 -9.27 16.55
C GLY A 159 -12.41 -9.95 15.20
N TRP A 160 -12.02 -9.29 14.12
CA TRP A 160 -12.21 -9.81 12.77
C TRP A 160 -11.53 -11.16 12.54
N MET A 161 -10.29 -11.32 13.00
CA MET A 161 -9.54 -12.58 12.89
C MET A 161 -10.21 -13.71 13.66
N LYS A 162 -10.77 -13.42 14.85
CA LYS A 162 -11.53 -14.40 15.62
C LYS A 162 -12.76 -14.90 14.86
N ASP A 163 -13.50 -13.99 14.21
CA ASP A 163 -14.68 -14.33 13.42
C ASP A 163 -14.29 -15.07 12.13
N LEU A 164 -13.21 -14.68 11.49
CA LEU A 164 -12.65 -15.38 10.33
C LEU A 164 -12.26 -16.82 10.69
N ILE A 165 -11.48 -17.01 11.76
CA ILE A 165 -11.06 -18.34 12.21
C ILE A 165 -12.30 -19.19 12.58
N LYS A 166 -13.28 -18.58 13.26
CA LYS A 166 -14.52 -19.28 13.61
C LYS A 166 -15.30 -19.76 12.39
N SER A 167 -15.31 -18.99 11.30
CA SER A 167 -15.98 -19.37 10.06
C SER A 167 -15.29 -20.54 9.32
N GLN A 168 -14.04 -20.86 9.67
CA GLN A 168 -13.28 -21.98 9.11
C GLN A 168 -13.45 -23.28 9.90
N ILE A 169 -14.12 -23.24 11.04
CA ILE A 169 -14.29 -24.37 11.96
C ILE A 169 -15.67 -24.97 11.73
N THR A 170 -15.73 -26.27 11.42
CA THR A 170 -16.95 -27.05 11.31
C THR A 170 -17.15 -27.91 12.56
N GLU A 171 -18.39 -28.37 12.79
CA GLU A 171 -18.77 -29.12 14.00
C GLU A 171 -18.07 -30.50 14.11
N ASP A 172 -17.67 -31.07 12.98
CA ASP A 172 -17.00 -32.35 12.87
C ASP A 172 -15.47 -32.29 13.07
N MET A 173 -14.91 -31.09 13.15
CA MET A 173 -13.46 -30.90 13.30
C MET A 173 -12.95 -31.32 14.67
N LYS A 174 -11.84 -32.08 14.69
CA LYS A 174 -11.13 -32.45 15.90
C LYS A 174 -10.36 -31.25 16.47
N ARG A 175 -10.10 -31.30 17.76
CA ARG A 175 -9.37 -30.21 18.49
C ARG A 175 -8.02 -29.88 17.84
N GLU A 176 -7.28 -30.88 17.38
CA GLU A 176 -5.98 -30.73 16.74
C GLU A 176 -6.08 -29.92 15.44
N GLN A 177 -7.10 -30.18 14.62
CA GLN A 177 -7.36 -29.44 13.38
C GLN A 177 -7.70 -27.98 13.65
N ILE A 178 -8.49 -27.72 14.70
CA ILE A 178 -8.83 -26.36 15.12
C ILE A 178 -7.57 -25.60 15.57
N VAL A 179 -6.67 -26.27 16.28
CA VAL A 179 -5.38 -25.67 16.72
C VAL A 179 -4.55 -25.31 15.51
N GLU A 180 -4.46 -26.18 14.51
CA GLU A 180 -3.68 -25.92 13.27
C GLU A 180 -4.29 -24.76 12.47
N ILE A 181 -5.60 -24.65 12.33
CA ILE A 181 -6.25 -23.51 11.70
C ILE A 181 -5.84 -22.20 12.42
N ARG A 182 -5.89 -22.19 13.75
CA ARG A 182 -5.53 -20.98 14.53
C ARG A 182 -4.08 -20.56 14.36
N LYS A 183 -3.15 -21.52 14.26
CA LYS A 183 -1.72 -21.24 14.06
C LYS A 183 -1.41 -20.58 12.72
N ARG A 184 -2.28 -20.78 11.72
CA ARG A 184 -2.13 -20.21 10.38
C ARG A 184 -2.42 -18.72 10.32
N PHE A 185 -3.08 -18.14 11.32
CA PHE A 185 -3.40 -16.71 11.34
C PHE A 185 -2.54 -16.01 12.39
N VAL A 186 -1.57 -15.26 11.92
CA VAL A 186 -0.57 -14.57 12.74
C VAL A 186 -0.80 -13.08 12.65
N MET A 187 -1.19 -12.46 13.74
CA MET A 187 -1.25 -10.99 13.80
C MET A 187 0.15 -10.45 14.06
N VAL A 188 0.66 -9.67 13.11
CA VAL A 188 1.94 -8.99 13.26
C VAL A 188 1.72 -7.74 14.12
N GLN A 189 2.35 -7.69 15.28
CA GLN A 189 2.36 -6.52 16.14
C GLN A 189 3.61 -5.71 15.79
N THR A 190 3.42 -4.60 15.06
CA THR A 190 4.46 -3.59 14.94
C THR A 190 4.43 -2.73 16.21
N ASN A 191 5.59 -2.54 16.83
CA ASN A 191 5.72 -1.59 17.91
C ASN A 191 5.50 -0.19 17.33
N THR A 192 4.30 0.36 17.55
CA THR A 192 3.84 1.66 17.01
C THR A 192 4.52 2.87 17.65
N GLU A 193 5.47 2.68 18.55
CA GLU A 193 6.21 3.78 19.19
C GLU A 193 7.28 4.42 18.30
N TYR A 194 7.46 3.92 17.06
CA TYR A 194 8.48 4.41 16.11
C TYR A 194 7.91 4.90 14.77
N THR A 195 6.61 5.19 14.71
CA THR A 195 6.01 5.85 13.53
C THR A 195 5.69 7.32 13.79
#